data_ff7dff9570aa2ab11aa6c75a9d56211b
#
_entry.id   ff7dff9570aa2ab11aa6c75a9d56211b
#
_cell.length_a   1.000
_cell.length_b   1.000
_cell.length_c   1.000
_cell.angle_alpha   90.00
_cell.angle_beta   90.00
_cell.angle_gamma   90.00
#
_symmetry.space_group_name_H-M   'P 1'
#
loop_
_entity.id
_entity.type
_entity.pdbx_description
1 polymer ?
#
loop_
_entity_poly.entity_id
_entity_poly.type
_entity_poly.pdbx_seq_one_letter_code
_entity_poly.pdbx_strand_id
1 'polypeptide(L)'
;IILSFVAITVFQNFLPGLLYGQGFAVSNLLYSAYMGDAGIFGLPLGIAANIVIVFLIFGALMERAGASRWFMEMALALTGWSRGGPAKAAVVASAMFGSISGSPSGNSATTGVFTIPMMKKIGYTPAFAAAVEAVASTGGIILPPVMGAIAFIMAEWINTTYTAIVIAATVPAILYFLIVFVSVHLQARKDGIEALPRSELPKFWPVFIRGWYYLMPIGVLIYFLVIKTFPPGIAGIYTCAAVFATSFLAPREFWLTPARLVQAFDEGVRRWITVAAITAAVGIMIGALELSGVGIKVSRFIVDLAGGDLTMTLILVGLVSLIVGMGLDATPAYITLATLMAPALIQLDVPPMAAHLFVIYWGLASFYTPPTCIAVF
;
A
#
# COMPACT_ATOMS: atom_id res chain seq x y z
N ILE A 1 -4.65 -0.20 -20.51
CA ILE A 1 -3.29 0.34 -20.26
C ILE A 1 -2.22 -0.60 -20.81
N ILE A 2 -2.15 -1.89 -20.38
CA ILE A 2 -1.12 -2.84 -20.86
C ILE A 2 -1.17 -2.99 -22.37
N LEU A 3 -2.36 -3.25 -22.93
CA LEU A 3 -2.56 -3.36 -24.38
C LEU A 3 -2.17 -2.09 -25.13
N SER A 4 -2.34 -0.91 -24.52
CA SER A 4 -1.90 0.34 -25.12
C SER A 4 -0.37 0.41 -25.25
N PHE A 5 0.38 0.01 -24.21
CA PHE A 5 1.85 -0.04 -24.28
C PHE A 5 2.35 -1.09 -25.27
N VAL A 6 1.69 -2.26 -25.31
CA VAL A 6 1.95 -3.30 -26.31
C VAL A 6 1.73 -2.75 -27.73
N ALA A 7 0.60 -2.10 -27.98
CA ALA A 7 0.30 -1.49 -29.27
C ALA A 7 1.29 -0.39 -29.65
N ILE A 8 1.66 0.49 -28.71
CA ILE A 8 2.70 1.51 -28.91
C ILE A 8 4.00 0.86 -29.34
N THR A 9 4.45 -0.22 -28.68
CA THR A 9 5.71 -0.89 -29.00
C THR A 9 5.71 -1.50 -30.39
N VAL A 10 4.62 -2.11 -30.82
CA VAL A 10 4.50 -2.73 -32.17
C VAL A 10 4.39 -1.67 -33.26
N PHE A 11 3.56 -0.66 -33.04
CA PHE A 11 3.24 0.36 -34.06
C PHE A 11 4.01 1.66 -33.89
N GLN A 12 5.11 1.66 -33.14
CA GLN A 12 5.90 2.85 -32.82
C GLN A 12 6.41 3.62 -34.06
N ASN A 13 6.64 2.91 -35.15
CA ASN A 13 7.05 3.50 -36.45
C ASN A 13 5.95 4.32 -37.16
N PHE A 14 4.69 4.17 -36.74
CA PHE A 14 3.56 4.97 -37.27
C PHE A 14 3.15 6.11 -36.34
N LEU A 15 3.72 6.19 -35.15
CA LEU A 15 3.36 7.19 -34.16
C LEU A 15 4.19 8.45 -34.34
N PRO A 16 3.61 9.67 -34.22
CA PRO A 16 4.35 10.92 -34.37
C PRO A 16 5.08 11.33 -33.09
N GLY A 17 6.07 12.23 -33.26
CA GLY A 17 6.71 12.97 -32.16
C GLY A 17 7.40 12.09 -31.13
N LEU A 18 7.08 12.27 -29.87
CA LEU A 18 7.69 11.59 -28.73
C LEU A 18 7.62 10.05 -28.81
N LEU A 19 6.52 9.55 -29.34
CA LEU A 19 6.28 8.11 -29.40
C LEU A 19 6.92 7.45 -30.62
N TYR A 20 7.47 8.21 -31.57
CA TYR A 20 8.13 7.67 -32.76
C TYR A 20 9.32 6.76 -32.40
N GLY A 21 9.45 5.64 -33.11
CA GLY A 21 10.56 4.70 -32.95
C GLY A 21 10.55 3.64 -34.06
N GLN A 22 11.45 2.66 -33.99
CA GLN A 22 11.58 1.65 -35.03
C GLN A 22 10.37 0.71 -35.13
N GLY A 23 9.60 0.57 -34.06
CA GLY A 23 8.61 -0.49 -33.92
C GLY A 23 9.26 -1.87 -33.76
N PHE A 24 8.54 -2.79 -33.18
CA PHE A 24 9.04 -4.15 -32.92
C PHE A 24 8.08 -5.19 -33.50
N ALA A 25 8.62 -6.27 -34.05
CA ALA A 25 7.81 -7.39 -34.46
C ALA A 25 7.11 -8.02 -33.24
N VAL A 26 5.89 -8.52 -33.46
CA VAL A 26 5.13 -9.18 -32.38
C VAL A 26 5.89 -10.37 -31.79
N SER A 27 6.70 -11.07 -32.61
CA SER A 27 7.58 -12.17 -32.14
C SER A 27 8.61 -11.69 -31.10
N ASN A 28 9.22 -10.52 -31.31
CA ASN A 28 10.21 -9.95 -30.37
C ASN A 28 9.52 -9.57 -29.04
N LEU A 29 8.34 -8.99 -29.13
CA LEU A 29 7.55 -8.64 -27.95
C LEU A 29 7.12 -9.89 -27.18
N LEU A 30 6.63 -10.94 -27.86
CA LEU A 30 6.28 -12.21 -27.22
C LEU A 30 7.50 -12.89 -26.58
N TYR A 31 8.63 -12.85 -27.25
CA TYR A 31 9.89 -13.37 -26.67
C TYR A 31 10.28 -12.60 -25.42
N SER A 32 10.32 -11.28 -25.46
CA SER A 32 10.63 -10.44 -24.32
C SER A 32 9.62 -10.62 -23.18
N ALA A 33 8.33 -10.69 -23.50
CA ALA A 33 7.28 -10.85 -22.50
C ALA A 33 7.31 -12.20 -21.78
N TYR A 34 7.74 -13.27 -22.46
CA TYR A 34 7.73 -14.63 -21.89
C TYR A 34 9.10 -15.12 -21.42
N MET A 35 10.16 -14.79 -22.15
CA MET A 35 11.54 -15.27 -21.89
C MET A 35 12.45 -14.19 -21.30
N GLY A 36 12.07 -12.92 -21.38
CA GLY A 36 12.88 -11.81 -20.89
C GLY A 36 12.74 -11.59 -19.38
N ASP A 37 13.79 -11.08 -18.76
CA ASP A 37 13.82 -10.75 -17.33
C ASP A 37 12.85 -9.61 -16.95
N ALA A 38 12.45 -8.80 -17.92
CA ALA A 38 11.46 -7.74 -17.78
C ALA A 38 10.05 -8.16 -18.21
N GLY A 39 9.81 -9.47 -18.45
CA GLY A 39 8.53 -10.00 -18.89
C GLY A 39 7.61 -10.46 -17.77
N ILE A 40 6.71 -11.39 -18.11
CA ILE A 40 5.72 -11.98 -17.19
C ILE A 40 6.40 -12.54 -15.93
N PHE A 41 7.52 -13.26 -16.12
CA PHE A 41 8.27 -13.88 -15.02
C PHE A 41 9.37 -12.97 -14.44
N GLY A 42 9.30 -11.69 -14.74
CA GLY A 42 10.25 -10.70 -14.28
C GLY A 42 10.14 -10.36 -12.80
N LEU A 43 10.88 -9.31 -12.40
CA LEU A 43 11.05 -8.86 -11.03
C LEU A 43 9.69 -8.71 -10.27
N PRO A 44 8.60 -8.12 -10.83
CA PRO A 44 7.38 -7.94 -10.07
C PRO A 44 6.71 -9.24 -9.66
N LEU A 45 6.63 -10.22 -10.57
CA LEU A 45 6.05 -11.52 -10.24
C LEU A 45 6.97 -12.32 -9.32
N GLY A 46 8.29 -12.22 -9.49
CA GLY A 46 9.27 -12.85 -8.59
C GLY A 46 9.08 -12.38 -7.14
N ILE A 47 8.89 -11.08 -6.91
CA ILE A 47 8.62 -10.52 -5.58
C ILE A 47 7.25 -10.97 -5.07
N ALA A 48 6.23 -10.96 -5.93
CA ALA A 48 4.90 -11.44 -5.56
C ALA A 48 4.92 -12.91 -5.08
N ALA A 49 5.71 -13.76 -5.75
CA ALA A 49 5.82 -15.18 -5.45
C ALA A 49 6.70 -15.49 -4.21
N ASN A 50 7.75 -14.72 -3.97
CA ASN A 50 8.72 -15.03 -2.90
C ASN A 50 8.51 -14.24 -1.61
N ILE A 51 7.90 -13.05 -1.70
CA ILE A 51 7.77 -12.14 -0.58
C ILE A 51 6.30 -11.87 -0.25
N VAL A 52 5.55 -11.31 -1.23
CA VAL A 52 4.21 -10.79 -0.97
C VAL A 52 3.24 -11.86 -0.49
N ILE A 53 3.33 -13.08 -1.03
CA ILE A 53 2.51 -14.22 -0.60
C ILE A 53 2.60 -14.46 0.91
N VAL A 54 3.82 -14.40 1.46
CA VAL A 54 4.06 -14.65 2.89
C VAL A 54 3.40 -13.56 3.75
N PHE A 55 3.48 -12.29 3.33
CA PHE A 55 2.86 -11.18 4.06
C PHE A 55 1.33 -11.16 3.93
N LEU A 56 0.77 -11.61 2.80
CA LEU A 56 -0.68 -11.76 2.67
C LEU A 56 -1.21 -12.89 3.57
N ILE A 57 -0.47 -13.99 3.67
CA ILE A 57 -0.78 -15.07 4.62
C ILE A 57 -0.64 -14.56 6.06
N PHE A 58 0.41 -13.81 6.38
CA PHE A 58 0.58 -13.18 7.69
C PHE A 58 -0.62 -12.29 8.06
N GLY A 59 -1.05 -11.41 7.15
CA GLY A 59 -2.23 -10.57 7.34
C GLY A 59 -3.50 -11.40 7.61
N ALA A 60 -3.74 -12.45 6.82
CA ALA A 60 -4.88 -13.33 6.97
C ALA A 60 -4.84 -14.13 8.32
N LEU A 61 -3.66 -14.58 8.73
CA LEU A 61 -3.47 -15.22 10.04
C LEU A 61 -3.78 -14.26 11.19
N MET A 62 -3.28 -13.03 11.14
CA MET A 62 -3.54 -11.99 12.14
C MET A 62 -5.04 -11.67 12.23
N GLU A 63 -5.71 -11.56 11.09
CA GLU A 63 -7.14 -11.29 11.00
C GLU A 63 -7.96 -12.43 11.64
N ARG A 64 -7.66 -13.68 11.27
CA ARG A 64 -8.32 -14.88 11.82
C ARG A 64 -8.01 -15.11 13.30
N ALA A 65 -6.85 -14.69 13.78
CA ALA A 65 -6.49 -14.69 15.19
C ALA A 65 -7.22 -13.60 16.00
N GLY A 66 -7.99 -12.69 15.37
CA GLY A 66 -8.80 -11.66 16.05
C GLY A 66 -8.10 -10.34 16.28
N ALA A 67 -6.93 -10.10 15.67
CA ALA A 67 -6.15 -8.89 15.86
C ALA A 67 -6.91 -7.62 15.44
N SER A 68 -7.69 -7.67 14.35
CA SER A 68 -8.45 -6.51 13.83
C SER A 68 -9.40 -5.93 14.88
N ARG A 69 -10.10 -6.79 15.61
CA ARG A 69 -11.01 -6.39 16.69
C ARG A 69 -10.25 -5.73 17.84
N TRP A 70 -9.13 -6.31 18.22
CA TRP A 70 -8.29 -5.76 19.28
C TRP A 70 -7.69 -4.39 18.90
N PHE A 71 -7.23 -4.22 17.68
CA PHE A 71 -6.73 -2.92 17.20
C PHE A 71 -7.82 -1.84 17.25
N MET A 72 -9.06 -2.19 16.88
CA MET A 72 -10.18 -1.28 16.98
C MET A 72 -10.49 -0.88 18.43
N GLU A 73 -10.59 -1.85 19.35
CA GLU A 73 -10.84 -1.59 20.77
C GLU A 73 -9.69 -0.74 21.37
N MET A 74 -8.45 -1.01 20.99
CA MET A 74 -7.28 -0.25 21.42
C MET A 74 -7.32 1.20 20.90
N ALA A 75 -7.65 1.41 19.62
CA ALA A 75 -7.78 2.72 19.02
C ALA A 75 -8.88 3.54 19.71
N LEU A 76 -10.03 2.92 20.03
CA LEU A 76 -11.11 3.56 20.81
C LEU A 76 -10.66 3.91 22.23
N ALA A 77 -9.92 3.03 22.89
CA ALA A 77 -9.39 3.31 24.24
C ALA A 77 -8.41 4.49 24.25
N LEU A 78 -7.63 4.66 23.18
CA LEU A 78 -6.63 5.72 23.04
C LEU A 78 -7.22 7.07 22.65
N THR A 79 -8.25 7.10 21.79
CA THR A 79 -8.70 8.34 21.15
C THR A 79 -10.15 8.68 21.39
N GLY A 80 -10.99 7.71 21.80
CA GLY A 80 -12.45 7.86 21.92
C GLY A 80 -12.92 8.94 22.89
N TRP A 81 -12.12 9.23 23.92
CA TRP A 81 -12.39 10.26 24.93
C TRP A 81 -12.22 11.69 24.41
N SER A 82 -11.63 11.86 23.23
CA SER A 82 -11.41 13.18 22.62
C SER A 82 -12.56 13.55 21.68
N ARG A 83 -12.73 14.85 21.41
CA ARG A 83 -13.74 15.35 20.46
C ARG A 83 -13.57 14.67 19.10
N GLY A 84 -14.68 14.14 18.55
CA GLY A 84 -14.65 13.35 17.34
C GLY A 84 -13.94 11.98 17.50
N GLY A 85 -13.90 11.45 18.71
CA GLY A 85 -13.17 10.24 19.10
C GLY A 85 -13.32 9.02 18.17
N PRO A 86 -14.55 8.63 17.78
CA PRO A 86 -14.76 7.53 16.86
C PRO A 86 -14.06 7.68 15.50
N ALA A 87 -14.04 8.88 14.92
CA ALA A 87 -13.33 9.10 13.66
C ALA A 87 -11.81 9.06 13.84
N LYS A 88 -11.30 9.57 14.96
CA LYS A 88 -9.89 9.44 15.32
C LYS A 88 -9.50 7.99 15.60
N ALA A 89 -10.40 7.22 16.24
CA ALA A 89 -10.21 5.80 16.44
C ALA A 89 -10.17 5.05 15.11
N ALA A 90 -11.01 5.42 14.14
CA ALA A 90 -10.95 4.90 12.79
C ALA A 90 -9.57 5.14 12.15
N VAL A 91 -9.04 6.37 12.23
CA VAL A 91 -7.72 6.71 11.70
C VAL A 91 -6.62 5.86 12.35
N VAL A 92 -6.62 5.72 13.68
CA VAL A 92 -5.61 4.92 14.41
C VAL A 92 -5.76 3.42 14.13
N ALA A 93 -6.98 2.90 14.12
CA ALA A 93 -7.24 1.49 13.83
C ALA A 93 -6.83 1.13 12.40
N SER A 94 -7.18 1.96 11.41
CA SER A 94 -6.78 1.77 10.02
C SER A 94 -5.27 1.93 9.83
N ALA A 95 -4.60 2.80 10.60
CA ALA A 95 -3.15 2.87 10.62
C ALA A 95 -2.51 1.57 11.13
N MET A 96 -2.99 1.07 12.27
CA MET A 96 -2.46 -0.17 12.88
C MET A 96 -2.71 -1.39 12.01
N PHE A 97 -3.95 -1.56 11.53
CA PHE A 97 -4.30 -2.71 10.70
C PHE A 97 -3.72 -2.59 9.29
N GLY A 98 -3.79 -1.41 8.69
CA GLY A 98 -3.26 -1.13 7.35
C GLY A 98 -1.76 -1.35 7.23
N SER A 99 -0.99 -1.00 8.28
CA SER A 99 0.46 -1.26 8.31
C SER A 99 0.83 -2.74 8.26
N ILE A 100 -0.11 -3.63 8.54
CA ILE A 100 0.06 -5.09 8.50
C ILE A 100 -0.54 -5.67 7.22
N SER A 101 -1.74 -5.23 6.84
CA SER A 101 -2.48 -5.78 5.69
C SER A 101 -1.90 -5.32 4.34
N GLY A 102 -1.35 -4.10 4.29
CA GLY A 102 -0.78 -3.52 3.08
C GLY A 102 -1.76 -3.34 1.91
N SER A 103 -3.07 -3.42 2.15
CA SER A 103 -4.13 -3.29 1.14
C SER A 103 -5.14 -2.22 1.56
N PRO A 104 -5.27 -1.10 0.84
CA PRO A 104 -6.24 -0.06 1.17
C PRO A 104 -7.68 -0.54 1.13
N SER A 105 -8.08 -1.21 0.05
CA SER A 105 -9.43 -1.76 -0.10
C SER A 105 -9.74 -2.84 0.93
N GLY A 106 -8.78 -3.75 1.20
CA GLY A 106 -8.91 -4.76 2.25
C GLY A 106 -9.02 -4.15 3.65
N ASN A 107 -8.27 -3.09 3.92
CA ASN A 107 -8.35 -2.35 5.17
C ASN A 107 -9.71 -1.66 5.32
N SER A 108 -10.15 -0.89 4.31
CA SER A 108 -11.48 -0.24 4.30
C SER A 108 -12.62 -1.24 4.49
N ALA A 109 -12.55 -2.39 3.82
CA ALA A 109 -13.56 -3.44 3.98
C ALA A 109 -13.59 -4.04 5.39
N THR A 110 -12.44 -4.19 6.04
CA THR A 110 -12.34 -4.81 7.37
C THR A 110 -12.69 -3.82 8.48
N THR A 111 -12.12 -2.61 8.46
CA THR A 111 -12.31 -1.62 9.52
C THR A 111 -13.56 -0.79 9.31
N GLY A 112 -13.91 -0.47 8.06
CA GLY A 112 -15.04 0.38 7.70
C GLY A 112 -16.40 -0.14 8.14
N VAL A 113 -16.57 -1.47 8.20
CA VAL A 113 -17.80 -2.10 8.71
C VAL A 113 -18.11 -1.64 10.15
N PHE A 114 -17.10 -1.37 10.95
CA PHE A 114 -17.25 -0.91 12.33
C PHE A 114 -17.15 0.61 12.47
N THR A 115 -16.17 1.21 11.80
CA THR A 115 -15.82 2.62 11.95
C THR A 115 -16.85 3.55 11.33
N ILE A 116 -17.35 3.25 10.12
CA ILE A 116 -18.32 4.09 9.42
C ILE A 116 -19.64 4.20 10.19
N PRO A 117 -20.30 3.10 10.64
CA PRO A 117 -21.48 3.19 11.48
C PRO A 117 -21.24 3.94 12.79
N MET A 118 -20.08 3.76 13.40
CA MET A 118 -19.71 4.43 14.65
C MET A 118 -19.54 5.95 14.45
N MET A 119 -18.92 6.39 13.38
CA MET A 119 -18.81 7.81 13.02
C MET A 119 -20.16 8.43 12.73
N LYS A 120 -21.03 7.74 11.99
CA LYS A 120 -22.40 8.20 11.70
C LYS A 120 -23.23 8.35 12.97
N LYS A 121 -23.11 7.43 13.94
CA LYS A 121 -23.86 7.46 15.21
C LYS A 121 -23.59 8.72 16.02
N ILE A 122 -22.39 9.31 15.93
CA ILE A 122 -22.02 10.52 16.66
C ILE A 122 -22.23 11.82 15.88
N GLY A 123 -22.78 11.75 14.65
CA GLY A 123 -23.19 12.92 13.89
C GLY A 123 -22.32 13.27 12.67
N TYR A 124 -21.31 12.49 12.32
CA TYR A 124 -20.62 12.69 11.04
C TYR A 124 -21.51 12.32 9.86
N THR A 125 -21.41 13.10 8.77
CA THR A 125 -22.11 12.77 7.54
C THR A 125 -21.59 11.44 6.97
N PRO A 126 -22.44 10.64 6.30
CA PRO A 126 -22.01 9.38 5.68
C PRO A 126 -20.82 9.56 4.71
N ALA A 127 -20.86 10.64 3.91
CA ALA A 127 -19.79 10.95 2.95
C ALA A 127 -18.46 11.24 3.66
N PHE A 128 -18.47 12.01 4.75
CA PHE A 128 -17.26 12.30 5.51
C PHE A 128 -16.72 11.04 6.22
N ALA A 129 -17.61 10.22 6.79
CA ALA A 129 -17.22 8.96 7.43
C ALA A 129 -16.54 8.00 6.44
N ALA A 130 -17.10 7.85 5.24
CA ALA A 130 -16.50 7.06 4.17
C ALA A 130 -15.16 7.64 3.70
N ALA A 131 -15.05 8.96 3.56
CA ALA A 131 -13.81 9.63 3.17
C ALA A 131 -12.69 9.43 4.21
N VAL A 132 -12.99 9.56 5.50
CA VAL A 132 -12.03 9.31 6.59
C VAL A 132 -11.50 7.88 6.52
N GLU A 133 -12.40 6.91 6.34
CA GLU A 133 -12.02 5.50 6.24
C GLU A 133 -11.14 5.23 5.02
N ALA A 134 -11.53 5.73 3.85
CA ALA A 134 -10.77 5.55 2.62
C ALA A 134 -9.35 6.16 2.70
N VAL A 135 -9.24 7.38 3.21
CA VAL A 135 -7.96 8.08 3.36
C VAL A 135 -7.09 7.38 4.41
N ALA A 136 -7.65 7.05 5.57
CA ALA A 136 -6.90 6.35 6.62
C ALA A 136 -6.43 4.97 6.16
N SER A 137 -7.27 4.22 5.46
CA SER A 137 -6.92 2.90 4.91
C SER A 137 -5.83 2.97 3.85
N THR A 138 -5.86 4.00 3.00
CA THR A 138 -4.81 4.23 1.99
C THR A 138 -3.45 4.52 2.65
N GLY A 139 -3.44 5.27 3.75
CA GLY A 139 -2.22 5.54 4.52
C GLY A 139 -1.55 4.27 5.07
N GLY A 140 -2.28 3.18 5.26
CA GLY A 140 -1.73 1.92 5.75
C GLY A 140 -0.62 1.33 4.87
N ILE A 141 -0.69 1.52 3.53
CA ILE A 141 0.35 1.04 2.60
C ILE A 141 1.71 1.72 2.81
N ILE A 142 1.72 2.96 3.27
CA ILE A 142 2.95 3.72 3.47
C ILE A 142 3.46 3.68 4.91
N LEU A 143 2.70 3.08 5.82
CA LEU A 143 3.07 3.02 7.24
C LEU A 143 3.83 1.72 7.55
N PRO A 144 5.08 1.81 8.06
CA PRO A 144 5.80 0.64 8.57
C PRO A 144 5.01 -0.10 9.67
N PRO A 145 5.24 -1.42 9.92
CA PRO A 145 6.42 -2.18 9.47
C PRO A 145 6.27 -2.95 8.15
N VAL A 146 5.07 -3.20 7.61
CA VAL A 146 4.94 -4.05 6.40
C VAL A 146 4.83 -3.23 5.12
N MET A 147 4.07 -2.12 5.13
CA MET A 147 3.95 -1.17 4.00
C MET A 147 3.40 -1.76 2.69
N GLY A 148 2.86 -2.98 2.72
CA GLY A 148 2.38 -3.67 1.52
C GLY A 148 3.48 -4.10 0.53
N ALA A 149 3.06 -4.65 -0.62
CA ALA A 149 3.96 -5.19 -1.65
C ALA A 149 4.92 -4.15 -2.25
N ILE A 150 4.51 -2.90 -2.30
CA ILE A 150 5.21 -1.81 -2.97
C ILE A 150 6.60 -1.57 -2.38
N ALA A 151 6.73 -1.60 -1.05
CA ALA A 151 8.00 -1.34 -0.39
C ALA A 151 9.04 -2.43 -0.68
N PHE A 152 8.61 -3.68 -0.85
CA PHE A 152 9.48 -4.77 -1.25
C PHE A 152 9.93 -4.64 -2.70
N ILE A 153 9.01 -4.25 -3.60
CA ILE A 153 9.33 -3.99 -5.00
C ILE A 153 10.30 -2.81 -5.11
N MET A 154 10.08 -1.76 -4.33
CA MET A 154 10.98 -0.60 -4.28
C MET A 154 12.39 -1.01 -3.83
N ALA A 155 12.52 -1.84 -2.79
CA ALA A 155 13.80 -2.29 -2.26
C ALA A 155 14.66 -2.98 -3.34
N GLU A 156 14.06 -3.90 -4.07
CA GLU A 156 14.72 -4.60 -5.17
C GLU A 156 14.99 -3.67 -6.37
N TRP A 157 14.04 -2.79 -6.70
CA TRP A 157 14.15 -1.90 -7.86
C TRP A 157 15.32 -0.91 -7.75
N ILE A 158 15.48 -0.30 -6.58
CA ILE A 158 16.57 0.65 -6.33
C ILE A 158 17.79 0.02 -5.65
N ASN A 159 17.82 -1.32 -5.58
CA ASN A 159 18.90 -2.11 -4.98
C ASN A 159 19.30 -1.62 -3.58
N THR A 160 18.31 -1.54 -2.70
CA THR A 160 18.49 -1.10 -1.31
C THR A 160 17.88 -2.08 -0.31
N THR A 161 18.21 -1.90 0.96
CA THR A 161 17.61 -2.74 2.01
C THR A 161 16.19 -2.30 2.32
N TYR A 162 15.32 -3.26 2.64
CA TYR A 162 13.97 -2.94 3.12
C TYR A 162 13.97 -2.00 4.34
N THR A 163 14.94 -2.17 5.23
CA THR A 163 15.13 -1.31 6.41
C THR A 163 15.34 0.16 6.04
N ALA A 164 16.11 0.44 4.99
CA ALA A 164 16.33 1.81 4.53
C ALA A 164 15.01 2.47 4.07
N ILE A 165 14.15 1.71 3.37
CA ILE A 165 12.84 2.19 2.96
C ILE A 165 11.93 2.45 4.16
N VAL A 166 11.88 1.53 5.12
CA VAL A 166 11.12 1.69 6.37
C VAL A 166 11.49 2.99 7.09
N ILE A 167 12.79 3.25 7.24
CA ILE A 167 13.28 4.48 7.88
C ILE A 167 12.87 5.71 7.09
N ALA A 168 13.08 5.71 5.77
CA ALA A 168 12.75 6.84 4.89
C ALA A 168 11.23 7.13 4.86
N ALA A 169 10.39 6.09 4.86
CA ALA A 169 8.94 6.23 4.81
C ALA A 169 8.30 6.62 6.16
N THR A 170 8.99 6.37 7.28
CA THR A 170 8.40 6.56 8.62
C THR A 170 7.95 8.00 8.85
N VAL A 171 8.78 8.99 8.56
CA VAL A 171 8.45 10.40 8.81
C VAL A 171 7.29 10.87 7.93
N PRO A 172 7.30 10.67 6.60
CA PRO A 172 6.15 11.00 5.75
C PRO A 172 4.86 10.30 6.16
N ALA A 173 4.93 9.02 6.54
CA ALA A 173 3.75 8.27 7.00
C ALA A 173 3.16 8.85 8.29
N ILE A 174 4.00 9.19 9.26
CA ILE A 174 3.54 9.86 10.50
C ILE A 174 2.88 11.20 10.16
N LEU A 175 3.48 12.00 9.30
CA LEU A 175 2.90 13.29 8.88
C LEU A 175 1.56 13.10 8.17
N TYR A 176 1.44 12.09 7.31
CA TYR A 176 0.18 11.74 6.65
C TYR A 176 -0.93 11.47 7.67
N PHE A 177 -0.71 10.56 8.60
CA PHE A 177 -1.70 10.24 9.63
C PHE A 177 -1.97 11.39 10.59
N LEU A 178 -0.98 12.20 10.90
CA LEU A 178 -1.14 13.40 11.71
C LEU A 178 -2.08 14.41 11.01
N ILE A 179 -1.90 14.65 9.71
CA ILE A 179 -2.77 15.55 8.94
C ILE A 179 -4.19 15.03 8.92
N VAL A 180 -4.40 13.73 8.67
CA VAL A 180 -5.73 13.11 8.68
C VAL A 180 -6.37 13.23 10.07
N PHE A 181 -5.63 12.95 11.13
CA PHE A 181 -6.09 13.06 12.51
C PHE A 181 -6.48 14.48 12.90
N VAL A 182 -5.69 15.49 12.51
CA VAL A 182 -5.96 16.91 12.73
C VAL A 182 -7.19 17.33 11.91
N SER A 183 -7.30 16.93 10.65
CA SER A 183 -8.46 17.23 9.79
C SER A 183 -9.77 16.72 10.39
N VAL A 184 -9.76 15.48 10.88
CA VAL A 184 -10.90 14.88 11.59
C VAL A 184 -11.23 15.67 12.87
N HIS A 185 -10.25 16.13 13.62
CA HIS A 185 -10.45 16.93 14.81
C HIS A 185 -11.09 18.29 14.50
N LEU A 186 -10.57 18.96 13.46
CA LEU A 186 -11.10 20.27 13.04
C LEU A 186 -12.53 20.16 12.51
N GLN A 187 -12.82 19.11 11.75
CA GLN A 187 -14.18 18.85 11.28
C GLN A 187 -15.15 18.58 12.46
N ALA A 188 -14.71 17.79 13.45
CA ALA A 188 -15.52 17.56 14.66
C ALA A 188 -15.82 18.86 15.41
N ARG A 189 -14.87 19.80 15.44
CA ARG A 189 -15.10 21.13 16.03
C ARG A 189 -16.09 21.96 15.22
N LYS A 190 -15.97 21.94 13.91
CA LYS A 190 -16.85 22.66 12.98
C LYS A 190 -18.29 22.17 13.08
N ASP A 191 -18.50 20.87 13.15
CA ASP A 191 -19.82 20.23 13.16
C ASP A 191 -20.41 20.13 14.59
N GLY A 192 -19.71 20.63 15.62
CA GLY A 192 -20.18 20.55 17.00
C GLY A 192 -20.19 19.14 17.59
N ILE A 193 -19.46 18.18 17.00
CA ILE A 193 -19.43 16.80 17.46
C ILE A 193 -18.64 16.72 18.77
N GLU A 194 -19.27 16.13 19.80
CA GLU A 194 -18.67 15.97 21.12
C GLU A 194 -17.90 14.64 21.24
N ALA A 195 -17.24 14.48 22.39
CA ALA A 195 -16.58 13.24 22.76
C ALA A 195 -17.62 12.20 23.21
N LEU A 196 -17.31 10.91 23.05
CA LEU A 196 -18.12 9.86 23.65
C LEU A 196 -18.03 9.90 25.19
N PRO A 197 -19.14 9.57 25.88
CA PRO A 197 -19.12 9.39 27.33
C PRO A 197 -18.08 8.35 27.74
N ARG A 198 -17.32 8.63 28.79
CA ARG A 198 -16.29 7.70 29.28
C ARG A 198 -16.84 6.32 29.69
N SER A 199 -18.11 6.25 30.01
CA SER A 199 -18.82 5.01 30.33
C SER A 199 -18.99 4.07 29.15
N GLU A 200 -19.01 4.60 27.92
CA GLU A 200 -19.14 3.82 26.68
C GLU A 200 -17.77 3.42 26.10
N LEU A 201 -16.68 3.94 26.66
CA LEU A 201 -15.33 3.69 26.15
C LEU A 201 -14.67 2.49 26.83
N PRO A 202 -13.98 1.65 26.04
CA PRO A 202 -13.15 0.60 26.61
C PRO A 202 -11.97 1.22 27.39
N LYS A 203 -11.64 0.65 28.54
CA LYS A 203 -10.50 1.08 29.35
C LYS A 203 -9.21 0.55 28.74
N PHE A 204 -8.18 1.39 28.63
CA PHE A 204 -6.90 1.05 28.00
C PHE A 204 -6.25 -0.22 28.55
N TRP A 205 -6.02 -0.29 29.85
CA TRP A 205 -5.32 -1.41 30.46
C TRP A 205 -6.02 -2.77 30.30
N PRO A 206 -7.35 -2.90 30.54
CA PRO A 206 -8.06 -4.15 30.27
C PRO A 206 -8.00 -4.60 28.80
N VAL A 207 -8.09 -3.66 27.84
CA VAL A 207 -7.97 -3.97 26.42
C VAL A 207 -6.54 -4.41 26.10
N PHE A 208 -5.54 -3.66 26.57
CA PHE A 208 -4.13 -3.95 26.33
C PHE A 208 -3.77 -5.36 26.86
N ILE A 209 -4.08 -5.67 28.12
CA ILE A 209 -3.77 -6.96 28.73
C ILE A 209 -4.45 -8.12 27.99
N ARG A 210 -5.66 -7.90 27.45
CA ARG A 210 -6.42 -8.91 26.73
C ARG A 210 -5.81 -9.29 25.37
N GLY A 211 -4.95 -8.46 24.76
CA GLY A 211 -4.46 -8.69 23.40
C GLY A 211 -3.02 -8.25 23.12
N TRP A 212 -2.21 -7.94 24.16
CA TRP A 212 -0.80 -7.54 23.98
C TRP A 212 0.01 -8.55 23.15
N TYR A 213 -0.37 -9.83 23.17
CA TYR A 213 0.28 -10.90 22.42
C TYR A 213 0.18 -10.70 20.90
N TYR A 214 -0.75 -9.90 20.39
CA TYR A 214 -0.81 -9.52 18.97
C TYR A 214 0.38 -8.63 18.55
N LEU A 215 1.05 -7.97 19.49
CA LEU A 215 2.25 -7.20 19.22
C LEU A 215 3.50 -8.09 19.09
N MET A 216 3.48 -9.31 19.62
CA MET A 216 4.63 -10.23 19.56
C MET A 216 5.03 -10.58 18.13
N PRO A 217 4.11 -10.99 17.23
CA PRO A 217 4.46 -11.25 15.82
C PRO A 217 5.05 -10.01 15.14
N ILE A 218 4.52 -8.81 15.44
CA ILE A 218 5.07 -7.56 14.90
C ILE A 218 6.50 -7.33 15.43
N GLY A 219 6.74 -7.58 16.71
CA GLY A 219 8.07 -7.54 17.30
C GLY A 219 9.04 -8.54 16.67
N VAL A 220 8.57 -9.76 16.39
CA VAL A 220 9.34 -10.80 15.67
C VAL A 220 9.68 -10.32 14.26
N LEU A 221 8.72 -9.73 13.55
CA LEU A 221 8.92 -9.17 12.22
C LEU A 221 10.02 -8.09 12.23
N ILE A 222 9.89 -7.10 13.11
CA ILE A 222 10.86 -6.01 13.25
C ILE A 222 12.24 -6.57 13.60
N TYR A 223 12.32 -7.53 14.51
CA TYR A 223 13.58 -8.15 14.91
C TYR A 223 14.29 -8.81 13.73
N PHE A 224 13.59 -9.62 12.94
CA PHE A 224 14.22 -10.31 11.80
C PHE A 224 14.48 -9.37 10.62
N LEU A 225 13.58 -8.43 10.30
CA LEU A 225 13.77 -7.51 9.18
C LEU A 225 14.78 -6.41 9.46
N VAL A 226 14.71 -5.77 10.65
CA VAL A 226 15.47 -4.56 10.94
C VAL A 226 16.77 -4.89 11.68
N ILE A 227 16.70 -5.74 12.71
CA ILE A 227 17.87 -6.03 13.56
C ILE A 227 18.75 -7.13 12.93
N LYS A 228 18.15 -8.21 12.44
CA LYS A 228 18.88 -9.32 11.82
C LYS A 228 19.06 -9.17 10.32
N THR A 229 18.38 -8.22 9.68
CA THR A 229 18.45 -7.95 8.23
C THR A 229 18.22 -9.18 7.37
N PHE A 230 17.32 -10.06 7.79
CA PHE A 230 16.95 -11.25 7.04
C PHE A 230 16.17 -10.86 5.77
N PRO A 231 16.28 -11.69 4.70
CA PRO A 231 15.41 -11.52 3.54
C PRO A 231 13.94 -11.47 3.96
N PRO A 232 13.13 -10.54 3.40
CA PRO A 232 11.76 -10.30 3.85
C PRO A 232 10.87 -11.54 3.86
N GLY A 233 10.99 -12.41 2.85
CA GLY A 233 10.22 -13.67 2.80
C GLY A 233 10.50 -14.58 3.99
N ILE A 234 11.77 -14.72 4.39
CA ILE A 234 12.17 -15.54 5.55
C ILE A 234 11.67 -14.91 6.85
N ALA A 235 11.84 -13.60 7.02
CA ALA A 235 11.32 -12.87 8.17
C ALA A 235 9.80 -13.02 8.31
N GLY A 236 9.07 -12.98 7.18
CA GLY A 236 7.63 -13.20 7.13
C GLY A 236 7.24 -14.62 7.56
N ILE A 237 7.98 -15.65 7.19
CA ILE A 237 7.72 -17.04 7.61
C ILE A 237 7.84 -17.17 9.14
N TYR A 238 8.92 -16.62 9.73
CA TYR A 238 9.06 -16.61 11.21
C TYR A 238 7.92 -15.84 11.88
N THR A 239 7.48 -14.76 11.24
CA THR A 239 6.35 -13.97 11.75
C THR A 239 5.03 -14.76 11.70
N CYS A 240 4.76 -15.49 10.62
CA CYS A 240 3.60 -16.39 10.52
C CYS A 240 3.63 -17.46 11.61
N ALA A 241 4.80 -18.07 11.86
CA ALA A 241 4.97 -19.02 12.96
C ALA A 241 4.71 -18.38 14.34
N ALA A 242 5.15 -17.12 14.53
CA ALA A 242 4.86 -16.37 15.75
C ALA A 242 3.35 -16.10 15.93
N VAL A 243 2.62 -15.73 14.85
CA VAL A 243 1.14 -15.58 14.92
C VAL A 243 0.49 -16.87 15.34
N PHE A 244 0.90 -17.98 14.73
CA PHE A 244 0.36 -19.30 15.08
C PHE A 244 0.59 -19.60 16.57
N ALA A 245 1.81 -19.45 17.06
CA ALA A 245 2.16 -19.71 18.46
C ALA A 245 1.39 -18.77 19.43
N THR A 246 1.32 -17.47 19.11
CA THR A 246 0.66 -16.49 19.99
C THR A 246 -0.86 -16.58 19.94
N SER A 247 -1.45 -17.17 18.90
CA SER A 247 -2.91 -17.38 18.81
C SER A 247 -3.45 -18.23 19.98
N PHE A 248 -2.63 -19.11 20.55
CA PHE A 248 -3.03 -19.92 21.72
C PHE A 248 -3.09 -19.14 23.03
N LEU A 249 -2.58 -17.92 23.07
CA LEU A 249 -2.76 -16.98 24.19
C LEU A 249 -4.11 -16.25 24.12
N ALA A 250 -4.75 -16.26 22.95
CA ALA A 250 -6.06 -15.67 22.73
C ALA A 250 -7.19 -16.53 23.34
N PRO A 251 -8.40 -15.99 23.49
CA PRO A 251 -9.60 -16.79 23.75
C PRO A 251 -9.75 -17.92 22.73
N ARG A 252 -10.26 -19.07 23.16
CA ARG A 252 -10.37 -20.29 22.33
C ARG A 252 -11.06 -20.07 20.98
N GLU A 253 -11.97 -19.09 20.90
CA GLU A 253 -12.64 -18.71 19.67
C GLU A 253 -11.69 -18.13 18.58
N PHE A 254 -10.51 -17.65 18.97
CA PHE A 254 -9.49 -17.08 18.06
C PHE A 254 -8.27 -18.00 17.85
N TRP A 255 -8.26 -19.20 18.45
CA TRP A 255 -7.17 -20.14 18.22
C TRP A 255 -7.10 -20.56 16.75
N LEU A 256 -5.89 -20.55 16.21
CA LEU A 256 -5.63 -21.04 14.85
C LEU A 256 -5.61 -22.57 14.83
N THR A 257 -6.81 -23.16 14.98
CA THR A 257 -7.02 -24.60 14.79
C THR A 257 -6.66 -25.01 13.35
N PRO A 258 -6.42 -26.31 13.06
CA PRO A 258 -6.11 -26.76 11.70
C PRO A 258 -7.10 -26.27 10.64
N ALA A 259 -8.40 -26.27 10.95
CA ALA A 259 -9.43 -25.76 10.04
C ALA A 259 -9.31 -24.25 9.79
N ARG A 260 -9.05 -23.45 10.84
CA ARG A 260 -8.86 -21.99 10.70
C ARG A 260 -7.53 -21.65 10.04
N LEU A 261 -6.51 -22.45 10.27
CA LEU A 261 -5.23 -22.32 9.59
C LEU A 261 -5.40 -22.49 8.08
N VAL A 262 -6.08 -23.56 7.65
CA VAL A 262 -6.41 -23.80 6.24
C VAL A 262 -7.22 -22.64 5.66
N GLN A 263 -8.21 -22.13 6.39
CA GLN A 263 -9.00 -20.98 5.95
C GLN A 263 -8.15 -19.70 5.79
N ALA A 264 -7.21 -19.45 6.71
CA ALA A 264 -6.30 -18.30 6.60
C ALA A 264 -5.36 -18.44 5.40
N PHE A 265 -4.84 -19.63 5.14
CA PHE A 265 -4.04 -19.89 3.96
C PHE A 265 -4.85 -19.74 2.67
N ASP A 266 -6.07 -20.28 2.59
CA ASP A 266 -6.96 -20.12 1.44
C ASP A 266 -7.22 -18.63 1.16
N GLU A 267 -7.52 -17.85 2.20
CA GLU A 267 -7.77 -16.42 2.08
C GLU A 267 -6.51 -15.64 1.64
N GLY A 268 -5.36 -15.92 2.25
CA GLY A 268 -4.08 -15.33 1.87
C GLY A 268 -3.71 -15.64 0.41
N VAL A 269 -3.89 -16.90 -0.02
CA VAL A 269 -3.63 -17.34 -1.40
C VAL A 269 -4.61 -16.72 -2.39
N ARG A 270 -5.89 -16.60 -2.06
CA ARG A 270 -6.88 -15.92 -2.93
C ARG A 270 -6.53 -14.45 -3.16
N ARG A 271 -6.11 -13.75 -2.11
CA ARG A 271 -5.60 -12.36 -2.22
C ARG A 271 -4.33 -12.34 -3.10
N TRP A 272 -3.45 -13.31 -2.92
CA TRP A 272 -2.21 -13.40 -3.69
C TRP A 272 -2.44 -13.69 -5.18
N ILE A 273 -3.40 -14.53 -5.57
CA ILE A 273 -3.72 -14.81 -6.97
C ILE A 273 -3.99 -13.51 -7.74
N THR A 274 -4.75 -12.59 -7.14
CA THR A 274 -5.00 -11.28 -7.75
C THR A 274 -3.71 -10.47 -7.94
N VAL A 275 -2.87 -10.42 -6.91
CA VAL A 275 -1.59 -9.70 -6.98
C VAL A 275 -0.66 -10.35 -8.01
N ALA A 276 -0.55 -11.67 -8.03
CA ALA A 276 0.26 -12.41 -9.00
C ALA A 276 -0.19 -12.16 -10.45
N ALA A 277 -1.49 -12.23 -10.71
CA ALA A 277 -2.03 -11.96 -12.04
C ALA A 277 -1.75 -10.51 -12.49
N ILE A 278 -1.90 -9.56 -11.59
CA ILE A 278 -1.63 -8.15 -11.87
C ILE A 278 -0.13 -7.93 -12.12
N THR A 279 0.75 -8.46 -11.28
CA THR A 279 2.21 -8.30 -11.43
C THR A 279 2.74 -8.98 -12.69
N ALA A 280 2.19 -10.13 -13.07
CA ALA A 280 2.48 -10.81 -14.35
C ALA A 280 2.08 -9.92 -15.54
N ALA A 281 0.88 -9.35 -15.50
CA ALA A 281 0.39 -8.47 -16.55
C ALA A 281 1.21 -7.16 -16.65
N VAL A 282 1.63 -6.60 -15.51
CA VAL A 282 2.53 -5.44 -15.45
C VAL A 282 3.92 -5.79 -15.98
N GLY A 283 4.40 -7.02 -15.79
CA GLY A 283 5.64 -7.51 -16.40
C GLY A 283 5.62 -7.37 -17.93
N ILE A 284 4.50 -7.70 -18.60
CA ILE A 284 4.33 -7.47 -20.05
C ILE A 284 4.50 -5.98 -20.39
N MET A 285 3.93 -5.11 -19.58
CA MET A 285 4.03 -3.66 -19.78
C MET A 285 5.48 -3.17 -19.65
N ILE A 286 6.21 -3.65 -18.63
CA ILE A 286 7.62 -3.29 -18.43
C ILE A 286 8.44 -3.74 -19.63
N GLY A 287 8.28 -4.99 -20.08
CA GLY A 287 8.96 -5.49 -21.27
C GLY A 287 8.68 -4.66 -22.52
N ALA A 288 7.43 -4.24 -22.72
CA ALA A 288 7.06 -3.35 -23.81
C ALA A 288 7.72 -1.95 -23.70
N LEU A 289 7.75 -1.39 -22.48
CA LEU A 289 8.38 -0.09 -22.22
C LEU A 289 9.91 -0.13 -22.40
N GLU A 290 10.55 -1.19 -21.96
CA GLU A 290 11.99 -1.37 -22.13
C GLU A 290 12.36 -1.55 -23.61
N LEU A 291 11.67 -2.41 -24.35
CA LEU A 291 11.88 -2.58 -25.78
C LEU A 291 11.71 -1.29 -26.56
N SER A 292 10.62 -0.56 -26.30
CA SER A 292 10.29 0.66 -27.04
C SER A 292 11.12 1.88 -26.62
N GLY A 293 11.71 1.86 -25.43
CA GLY A 293 12.38 3.01 -24.81
C GLY A 293 11.44 4.16 -24.48
N VAL A 294 10.12 3.96 -24.54
CA VAL A 294 9.11 5.01 -24.30
C VAL A 294 9.22 5.55 -22.87
N GLY A 295 9.55 4.70 -21.88
CA GLY A 295 9.73 5.17 -20.51
C GLY A 295 10.76 6.29 -20.38
N ILE A 296 11.93 6.12 -20.98
CA ILE A 296 13.01 7.12 -20.98
C ILE A 296 12.59 8.37 -21.78
N LYS A 297 11.91 8.20 -22.91
CA LYS A 297 11.43 9.32 -23.72
C LYS A 297 10.42 10.17 -22.97
N VAL A 298 9.47 9.57 -22.28
CA VAL A 298 8.46 10.28 -21.46
C VAL A 298 9.14 11.03 -20.31
N SER A 299 10.09 10.40 -19.63
CA SER A 299 10.84 11.04 -18.55
C SER A 299 11.59 12.28 -19.03
N ARG A 300 12.32 12.18 -20.16
CA ARG A 300 13.04 13.31 -20.76
C ARG A 300 12.08 14.43 -21.19
N PHE A 301 10.98 14.07 -21.83
CA PHE A 301 9.98 15.05 -22.26
C PHE A 301 9.42 15.88 -21.09
N ILE A 302 9.19 15.23 -19.92
CA ILE A 302 8.74 15.94 -18.72
C ILE A 302 9.80 16.94 -18.23
N VAL A 303 11.07 16.54 -18.22
CA VAL A 303 12.17 17.41 -17.82
C VAL A 303 12.34 18.57 -18.80
N ASP A 304 12.27 18.31 -20.11
CA ASP A 304 12.35 19.33 -21.16
C ASP A 304 11.18 20.31 -21.06
N LEU A 305 9.96 19.81 -20.84
CA LEU A 305 8.76 20.63 -20.63
C LEU A 305 8.86 21.53 -19.40
N ALA A 306 9.53 21.06 -18.36
CA ALA A 306 9.83 21.80 -17.14
C ALA A 306 11.00 22.79 -17.31
N GLY A 307 11.67 22.80 -18.48
CA GLY A 307 12.87 23.61 -18.70
C GLY A 307 14.06 23.23 -17.84
N GLY A 308 14.11 22.00 -17.34
CA GLY A 308 15.14 21.52 -16.42
C GLY A 308 14.99 22.02 -14.97
N ASP A 309 13.91 22.74 -14.65
CA ASP A 309 13.64 23.21 -13.29
C ASP A 309 13.08 22.07 -12.43
N LEU A 310 13.69 21.82 -11.27
CA LEU A 310 13.30 20.76 -10.36
C LEU A 310 11.89 20.97 -9.81
N THR A 311 11.52 22.20 -9.44
CA THR A 311 10.21 22.48 -8.82
C THR A 311 9.08 22.22 -9.82
N MET A 312 9.25 22.69 -11.06
CA MET A 312 8.29 22.47 -12.13
C MET A 312 8.20 20.98 -12.49
N THR A 313 9.34 20.28 -12.53
CA THR A 313 9.37 18.82 -12.75
C THR A 313 8.64 18.05 -11.64
N LEU A 314 8.82 18.42 -10.37
CA LEU A 314 8.08 17.83 -9.26
C LEU A 314 6.56 18.03 -9.42
N ILE A 315 6.12 19.23 -9.79
CA ILE A 315 4.69 19.51 -10.02
C ILE A 315 4.15 18.63 -11.16
N LEU A 316 4.83 18.59 -12.30
CA LEU A 316 4.41 17.81 -13.47
C LEU A 316 4.39 16.31 -13.16
N VAL A 317 5.46 15.78 -12.57
CA VAL A 317 5.54 14.37 -12.15
C VAL A 317 4.44 14.04 -11.14
N GLY A 318 4.17 14.92 -10.17
CA GLY A 318 3.10 14.74 -9.20
C GLY A 318 1.73 14.65 -9.87
N LEU A 319 1.39 15.60 -10.75
CA LEU A 319 0.12 15.62 -11.49
C LEU A 319 -0.05 14.37 -12.38
N VAL A 320 0.99 14.01 -13.14
CA VAL A 320 0.95 12.81 -13.98
C VAL A 320 0.84 11.55 -13.13
N SER A 321 1.53 11.47 -11.99
CA SER A 321 1.44 10.34 -11.07
C SER A 321 0.03 10.17 -10.50
N LEU A 322 -0.62 11.27 -10.15
CA LEU A 322 -2.02 11.26 -9.72
C LEU A 322 -2.94 10.71 -10.81
N ILE A 323 -2.82 11.21 -12.05
CA ILE A 323 -3.67 10.80 -13.17
C ILE A 323 -3.43 9.32 -13.53
N VAL A 324 -2.19 8.90 -13.66
CA VAL A 324 -1.83 7.50 -14.02
C VAL A 324 -2.27 6.53 -12.92
N GLY A 325 -2.17 6.94 -11.65
CA GLY A 325 -2.62 6.13 -10.52
C GLY A 325 -4.13 5.86 -10.51
N MET A 326 -4.95 6.76 -11.08
CA MET A 326 -6.43 6.66 -11.03
C MET A 326 -7.03 5.41 -11.68
N GLY A 327 -6.33 4.66 -12.46
CA GLY A 327 -6.87 3.47 -13.13
C GLY A 327 -6.25 2.16 -12.65
N LEU A 328 -5.41 2.19 -11.65
CA LEU A 328 -4.56 1.08 -11.26
C LEU A 328 -4.67 0.79 -9.77
N ASP A 329 -4.53 -0.47 -9.38
CA ASP A 329 -4.28 -0.82 -7.98
C ASP A 329 -2.86 -0.37 -7.55
N ALA A 330 -2.59 -0.39 -6.26
CA ALA A 330 -1.39 0.19 -5.65
C ALA A 330 -0.08 -0.35 -6.26
N THR A 331 0.03 -1.65 -6.43
CA THR A 331 1.24 -2.28 -6.98
C THR A 331 1.49 -1.92 -8.45
N PRO A 332 0.52 -2.09 -9.38
CA PRO A 332 0.73 -1.68 -10.77
C PRO A 332 0.89 -0.16 -10.93
N ALA A 333 0.20 0.64 -10.12
CA ALA A 333 0.40 2.09 -10.12
C ALA A 333 1.85 2.44 -9.80
N TYR A 334 2.39 1.89 -8.71
CA TYR A 334 3.78 2.13 -8.35
C TYR A 334 4.76 1.71 -9.45
N ILE A 335 4.62 0.49 -9.99
CA ILE A 335 5.54 -0.01 -11.01
C ILE A 335 5.51 0.86 -12.27
N THR A 336 4.32 1.25 -12.72
CA THR A 336 4.17 2.16 -13.86
C THR A 336 4.84 3.50 -13.60
N LEU A 337 4.63 4.09 -12.43
CA LEU A 337 5.20 5.37 -12.05
C LEU A 337 6.71 5.30 -11.83
N ALA A 338 7.20 4.20 -11.23
CA ALA A 338 8.62 3.95 -11.07
C ALA A 338 9.36 3.88 -12.42
N THR A 339 8.70 3.29 -13.44
CA THR A 339 9.28 3.16 -14.77
C THR A 339 9.20 4.47 -15.59
N LEU A 340 8.09 5.22 -15.48
CA LEU A 340 7.83 6.38 -16.33
C LEU A 340 8.23 7.70 -15.68
N MET A 341 8.03 7.86 -14.38
CA MET A 341 8.11 9.15 -13.68
C MET A 341 9.35 9.30 -12.80
N ALA A 342 9.73 8.25 -12.07
CA ALA A 342 10.90 8.32 -11.18
C ALA A 342 12.19 8.68 -11.91
N PRO A 343 12.48 8.18 -13.13
CA PRO A 343 13.69 8.57 -13.87
C PRO A 343 13.78 10.06 -14.19
N ALA A 344 12.65 10.76 -14.36
CA ALA A 344 12.65 12.21 -14.60
C ALA A 344 13.21 13.00 -13.41
N LEU A 345 12.90 12.56 -12.19
CA LEU A 345 13.43 13.18 -10.97
C LEU A 345 14.88 12.80 -10.74
N ILE A 346 15.25 11.54 -11.01
CA ILE A 346 16.63 11.06 -10.87
C ILE A 346 17.57 11.77 -11.83
N GLN A 347 17.11 12.13 -13.05
CA GLN A 347 17.88 12.94 -14.00
C GLN A 347 18.22 14.35 -13.49
N LEU A 348 17.45 14.85 -12.53
CA LEU A 348 17.67 16.14 -11.86
C LEU A 348 18.35 15.97 -10.48
N ASP A 349 19.13 14.91 -10.31
CA ASP A 349 19.91 14.59 -9.11
C ASP A 349 19.09 14.34 -7.84
N VAL A 350 17.77 14.05 -7.97
CA VAL A 350 16.97 13.61 -6.83
C VAL A 350 17.39 12.18 -6.46
N PRO A 351 17.72 11.90 -5.18
CA PRO A 351 18.09 10.55 -4.76
C PRO A 351 17.00 9.53 -5.15
N PRO A 352 17.37 8.34 -5.68
CA PRO A 352 16.40 7.32 -6.11
C PRO A 352 15.32 7.01 -5.07
N MET A 353 15.69 6.87 -3.81
CA MET A 353 14.76 6.66 -2.70
C MET A 353 13.69 7.77 -2.63
N ALA A 354 14.11 9.02 -2.70
CA ALA A 354 13.21 10.17 -2.63
C ALA A 354 12.30 10.25 -3.86
N ALA A 355 12.84 10.02 -5.07
CA ALA A 355 12.09 9.99 -6.32
C ALA A 355 10.99 8.91 -6.29
N HIS A 356 11.33 7.69 -5.87
CA HIS A 356 10.38 6.57 -5.77
C HIS A 356 9.33 6.80 -4.67
N LEU A 357 9.70 7.31 -3.50
CA LEU A 357 8.73 7.68 -2.47
C LEU A 357 7.79 8.80 -2.95
N PHE A 358 8.32 9.80 -3.66
CA PHE A 358 7.52 10.89 -4.20
C PHE A 358 6.43 10.39 -5.16
N VAL A 359 6.79 9.58 -6.13
CA VAL A 359 5.82 9.08 -7.12
C VAL A 359 4.79 8.15 -6.50
N ILE A 360 5.15 7.38 -5.47
CA ILE A 360 4.21 6.50 -4.78
C ILE A 360 3.19 7.30 -3.96
N TYR A 361 3.61 8.35 -3.23
CA TYR A 361 2.69 9.18 -2.46
C TYR A 361 1.65 9.87 -3.35
N TRP A 362 2.08 10.41 -4.49
CA TRP A 362 1.18 11.01 -5.47
C TRP A 362 0.29 9.95 -6.16
N GLY A 363 0.84 8.79 -6.50
CA GLY A 363 0.07 7.68 -7.07
C GLY A 363 -1.00 7.15 -6.11
N LEU A 364 -0.70 7.05 -4.82
CA LEU A 364 -1.66 6.62 -3.80
C LEU A 364 -2.79 7.62 -3.54
N ALA A 365 -2.56 8.92 -3.78
CA ALA A 365 -3.61 9.92 -3.67
C ALA A 365 -4.80 9.64 -4.63
N SER A 366 -4.56 8.91 -5.72
CA SER A 366 -5.61 8.47 -6.65
C SER A 366 -6.65 7.51 -6.04
N PHE A 367 -6.30 6.80 -4.95
CA PHE A 367 -7.20 5.83 -4.30
C PHE A 367 -8.43 6.45 -3.66
N TYR A 368 -8.35 7.72 -3.28
CA TYR A 368 -9.46 8.50 -2.72
C TYR A 368 -9.86 9.70 -3.59
N THR A 369 -9.27 9.81 -4.80
CA THR A 369 -9.56 10.90 -5.75
C THR A 369 -10.45 10.39 -6.89
N PRO A 370 -11.57 11.09 -7.24
CA PRO A 370 -12.35 10.74 -8.42
C PRO A 370 -11.50 10.77 -9.69
N PRO A 371 -11.82 9.91 -10.70
CA PRO A 371 -13.06 9.15 -10.88
C PRO A 371 -13.06 7.73 -10.30
N THR A 372 -11.92 7.14 -9.93
CA THR A 372 -11.85 5.71 -9.57
C THR A 372 -12.12 5.44 -8.11
N CYS A 373 -11.51 6.19 -7.19
CA CYS A 373 -11.73 6.10 -5.73
C CYS A 373 -11.79 4.66 -5.19
N ILE A 374 -10.86 3.78 -5.56
CA ILE A 374 -10.91 2.33 -5.25
C ILE A 374 -11.05 2.04 -3.74
N ALA A 375 -10.52 2.91 -2.88
CA ALA A 375 -10.63 2.75 -1.44
C ALA A 375 -11.99 3.18 -0.86
N VAL A 376 -12.86 3.79 -1.67
CA VAL A 376 -14.20 4.29 -1.26
C VAL A 376 -15.28 3.27 -1.56
N PHE A 377 -15.11 2.47 -2.61
CA PHE A 377 -16.04 1.43 -3.05
C PHE A 377 -15.68 0.08 -2.46
#